data_25a190fc505787fbbc5bc52867b22a22
#
_entry.id   25a190fc505787fbbc5bc52867b22a22
#
_cell.length_a   1.000
_cell.length_b   1.000
_cell.length_c   1.000
_cell.angle_alpha   90.00
_cell.angle_beta   90.00
_cell.angle_gamma   90.00
#
_symmetry.space_group_name_H-M   'P 1'
#
loop_
_entity.id
_entity.type
_entity.pdbx_description
1 polymer ?
#
loop_
_entity_poly.entity_id
_entity_poly.type
_entity_poly.pdbx_seq_one_letter_code
_entity_poly.pdbx_strand_id
1 'polypeptide(L)'
;PHLYRLLHALNRPARFILCDGDLVEAKNLIRQNFAPADLGQNKARVLAERYASVFGMKAEYVPSFVETREELMRLIRPGIWEIKEGPYLYKLKREMVLLLGCVDNNKSRRLCHEAFCQSQDLVYIDSGNEEFSGQVVCGVRRNGRTIFKPVGGIAPEILKAQDRFPSEI
;
A
#
# COMPACT_ATOMS: atom_id res chain seq x y z
N PRO A 1 6.44 9.24 -3.06
CA PRO A 1 6.38 10.67 -3.45
C PRO A 1 5.41 10.95 -4.58
N HIS A 2 5.49 10.19 -5.69
CA HIS A 2 4.71 10.49 -6.90
C HIS A 2 3.20 10.40 -6.69
N LEU A 3 2.69 9.44 -5.92
CA LEU A 3 1.27 9.32 -5.62
C LEU A 3 0.75 10.49 -4.80
N TYR A 4 1.51 10.95 -3.79
CA TYR A 4 1.17 12.16 -3.03
C TYR A 4 1.03 13.37 -3.96
N ARG A 5 2.02 13.58 -4.84
CA ARG A 5 2.02 14.68 -5.81
C ARG A 5 0.83 14.58 -6.77
N LEU A 6 0.53 13.38 -7.27
CA LEU A 6 -0.60 13.16 -8.17
C LEU A 6 -1.94 13.48 -7.50
N LEU A 7 -2.19 12.97 -6.31
CA LEU A 7 -3.45 13.20 -5.60
C LEU A 7 -3.61 14.66 -5.18
N HIS A 8 -2.50 15.31 -4.79
CA HIS A 8 -2.49 16.75 -4.51
C HIS A 8 -2.85 17.55 -5.76
N ALA A 9 -2.21 17.28 -6.90
CA ALA A 9 -2.49 17.96 -8.17
C ALA A 9 -3.94 17.74 -8.66
N LEU A 10 -4.51 16.57 -8.39
CA LEU A 10 -5.90 16.24 -8.72
C LEU A 10 -6.91 16.74 -7.68
N ASN A 11 -6.46 17.43 -6.63
CA ASN A 11 -7.28 17.85 -5.48
C ASN A 11 -8.14 16.70 -4.92
N ARG A 12 -7.54 15.51 -4.76
CA ARG A 12 -8.19 14.32 -4.23
C ARG A 12 -7.75 14.08 -2.79
N PRO A 13 -8.67 14.21 -1.81
CA PRO A 13 -8.35 13.88 -0.43
C PRO A 13 -8.01 12.39 -0.31
N ALA A 14 -6.94 12.10 0.41
CA ALA A 14 -6.50 10.74 0.67
C ALA A 14 -5.87 10.64 2.07
N ARG A 15 -5.97 9.45 2.66
CA ARG A 15 -5.22 9.03 3.83
C ARG A 15 -4.22 7.97 3.40
N PHE A 16 -2.98 8.17 3.75
CA PHE A 16 -1.91 7.21 3.47
C PHE A 16 -1.57 6.42 4.73
N ILE A 17 -1.32 5.12 4.57
CA ILE A 17 -0.73 4.27 5.61
C ILE A 17 0.51 3.64 4.97
N LEU A 18 1.68 3.94 5.52
CA LEU A 18 2.95 3.40 5.07
C LEU A 18 3.42 2.34 6.06
N CYS A 19 3.74 1.14 5.55
CA CYS A 19 4.20 0.02 6.38
C CYS A 19 5.58 -0.40 5.89
N ASP A 20 6.58 -0.34 6.77
CA ASP A 20 7.95 -0.76 6.49
C ASP A 20 8.70 -0.96 7.81
N GLY A 21 9.28 -2.12 8.02
CA GLY A 21 10.07 -2.44 9.23
C GLY A 21 11.51 -1.95 9.16
N ASP A 22 11.99 -1.57 7.98
CA ASP A 22 13.38 -1.17 7.78
C ASP A 22 13.71 0.20 8.36
N LEU A 23 15.01 0.33 8.71
CA LEU A 23 15.63 1.60 9.01
C LEU A 23 16.35 2.16 7.78
N VAL A 24 16.52 3.48 7.75
CA VAL A 24 17.29 4.15 6.71
C VAL A 24 18.78 3.87 6.92
N GLU A 25 19.42 3.29 5.92
CA GLU A 25 20.85 2.99 5.88
C GLU A 25 21.57 3.86 4.85
N ALA A 26 22.89 3.95 4.95
CA ALA A 26 23.71 4.76 4.03
C ALA A 26 23.50 4.39 2.55
N LYS A 27 23.36 3.10 2.24
CA LYS A 27 23.04 2.62 0.88
C LYS A 27 21.74 3.17 0.31
N ASN A 28 20.78 3.54 1.17
CA ASN A 28 19.49 4.08 0.74
C ASN A 28 19.57 5.53 0.27
N LEU A 29 20.54 6.32 0.77
CA LEU A 29 20.71 7.73 0.41
C LEU A 29 21.02 7.93 -1.08
N ILE A 30 21.60 6.94 -1.73
CA ILE A 30 21.98 7.00 -3.14
C ILE A 30 20.79 6.72 -4.07
N ARG A 31 19.89 5.83 -3.66
CA ARG A 31 18.84 5.28 -4.53
C ARG A 31 17.42 5.67 -4.15
N GLN A 32 17.22 6.17 -2.95
CA GLN A 32 15.91 6.47 -2.38
C GLN A 32 15.88 7.93 -1.91
N ASN A 33 14.66 8.45 -1.69
CA ASN A 33 14.45 9.84 -1.28
C ASN A 33 14.67 10.03 0.23
N PHE A 34 15.85 9.66 0.72
CA PHE A 34 16.30 9.88 2.09
C PHE A 34 17.47 10.88 2.12
N ALA A 35 17.59 11.60 3.23
CA ALA A 35 18.67 12.53 3.50
C ALA A 35 19.59 11.99 4.61
N PRO A 36 20.83 12.49 4.77
CA PRO A 36 21.72 12.05 5.85
C PRO A 36 21.12 12.17 7.25
N ALA A 37 20.23 13.14 7.48
CA ALA A 37 19.51 13.32 8.74
C ALA A 37 18.49 12.21 9.05
N ASP A 38 18.15 11.39 8.06
CA ASP A 38 17.19 10.28 8.21
C ASP A 38 17.86 8.98 8.66
N LEU A 39 19.18 8.89 8.66
CA LEU A 39 19.92 7.68 9.00
C LEU A 39 19.49 7.12 10.35
N GLY A 40 19.26 5.80 10.40
CA GLY A 40 18.81 5.08 11.59
C GLY A 40 17.32 5.28 11.95
N GLN A 41 16.58 6.11 11.23
CA GLN A 41 15.14 6.26 11.43
C GLN A 41 14.37 5.23 10.61
N ASN A 42 13.14 4.89 11.05
CA ASN A 42 12.28 3.99 10.29
C ASN A 42 11.85 4.62 8.96
N LYS A 43 11.94 3.85 7.86
CA LYS A 43 11.64 4.33 6.50
C LYS A 43 10.19 4.79 6.34
N ALA A 44 9.22 4.03 6.84
CA ALA A 44 7.80 4.39 6.74
C ALA A 44 7.50 5.68 7.49
N ARG A 45 8.06 5.85 8.70
CA ARG A 45 7.91 7.07 9.50
C ARG A 45 8.43 8.29 8.75
N VAL A 46 9.68 8.25 8.31
CA VAL A 46 10.33 9.39 7.62
C VAL A 46 9.51 9.83 6.40
N LEU A 47 9.07 8.88 5.59
CA LEU A 47 8.31 9.20 4.38
C LEU A 47 6.89 9.69 4.70
N ALA A 48 6.21 9.10 5.69
CA ALA A 48 4.88 9.52 6.09
C ALA A 48 4.89 10.97 6.62
N GLU A 49 5.76 11.28 7.58
CA GLU A 49 5.87 12.61 8.19
C GLU A 49 6.27 13.67 7.15
N ARG A 50 7.26 13.38 6.31
CA ARG A 50 7.75 14.30 5.27
C ARG A 50 6.68 14.64 4.25
N TYR A 51 6.02 13.65 3.67
CA TYR A 51 5.06 13.92 2.61
C TYR A 51 3.70 14.38 3.13
N ALA A 52 3.29 13.99 4.33
CA ALA A 52 2.14 14.58 5.00
C ALA A 52 2.31 16.10 5.15
N SER A 53 3.47 16.52 5.65
CA SER A 53 3.79 17.95 5.83
C SER A 53 3.83 18.71 4.50
N VAL A 54 4.52 18.17 3.48
CA VAL A 54 4.71 18.84 2.18
C VAL A 54 3.39 18.99 1.41
N PHE A 55 2.50 18.00 1.46
CA PHE A 55 1.28 17.98 0.64
C PHE A 55 0.00 18.24 1.45
N GLY A 56 0.08 18.46 2.75
CA GLY A 56 -1.09 18.69 3.62
C GLY A 56 -2.04 17.49 3.68
N MET A 57 -1.55 16.27 3.48
CA MET A 57 -2.35 15.05 3.47
C MET A 57 -2.18 14.27 4.77
N LYS A 58 -3.22 13.53 5.17
CA LYS A 58 -3.13 12.61 6.30
C LYS A 58 -2.25 11.42 5.93
N ALA A 59 -1.22 11.18 6.73
CA ALA A 59 -0.38 10.00 6.62
C ALA A 59 -0.12 9.40 8.00
N GLU A 60 -0.21 8.09 8.05
CA GLU A 60 0.08 7.26 9.21
C GLU A 60 1.21 6.30 8.81
N TYR A 61 1.92 5.77 9.79
CA TYR A 61 2.96 4.78 9.53
C TYR A 61 2.86 3.61 10.51
N VAL A 62 3.27 2.44 10.03
CA VAL A 62 3.45 1.23 10.83
C VAL A 62 4.94 0.87 10.72
N PRO A 63 5.73 1.03 11.82
CA PRO A 63 7.18 0.83 11.80
C PRO A 63 7.54 -0.66 11.92
N SER A 64 6.81 -1.52 11.24
CA SER A 64 7.02 -2.96 11.22
C SER A 64 6.60 -3.53 9.87
N PHE A 65 7.10 -4.74 9.57
CA PHE A 65 6.59 -5.49 8.43
C PHE A 65 5.19 -6.02 8.73
N VAL A 66 4.33 -6.01 7.70
CA VAL A 66 3.00 -6.60 7.75
C VAL A 66 3.12 -8.04 7.26
N GLU A 67 3.00 -9.00 8.17
CA GLU A 67 3.29 -10.41 7.92
C GLU A 67 2.09 -11.34 8.15
N THR A 68 1.00 -10.80 8.67
CA THR A 68 -0.24 -11.55 8.87
C THR A 68 -1.39 -10.95 8.06
N ARG A 69 -2.27 -11.85 7.61
CA ARG A 69 -3.47 -11.45 6.88
C ARG A 69 -4.39 -10.58 7.73
N GLU A 70 -4.54 -10.91 8.99
CA GLU A 70 -5.40 -10.21 9.95
C GLU A 70 -4.94 -8.76 10.14
N GLU A 71 -3.65 -8.55 10.20
CA GLU A 71 -3.03 -7.22 10.30
C GLU A 71 -3.29 -6.43 9.01
N LEU A 72 -2.99 -7.03 7.84
CA LEU A 72 -3.24 -6.38 6.55
C LEU A 72 -4.71 -6.01 6.36
N MET A 73 -5.64 -6.94 6.70
CA MET A 73 -7.08 -6.69 6.59
C MET A 73 -7.55 -5.55 7.51
N ARG A 74 -6.94 -5.36 8.68
CA ARG A 74 -7.23 -4.21 9.55
C ARG A 74 -6.77 -2.89 8.90
N LEU A 75 -5.57 -2.86 8.32
CA LEU A 75 -4.99 -1.68 7.69
C LEU A 75 -5.77 -1.24 6.44
N ILE A 76 -6.23 -2.19 5.62
CA ILE A 76 -7.01 -1.91 4.41
C ILE A 76 -8.52 -1.78 4.65
N ARG A 77 -8.96 -1.78 5.92
CA ARG A 77 -10.37 -1.59 6.23
C ARG A 77 -10.84 -0.20 5.81
N PRO A 78 -11.83 -0.09 4.89
CA PRO A 78 -12.30 1.21 4.44
C PRO A 78 -13.02 1.97 5.56
N GLY A 79 -12.79 3.25 5.65
CA GLY A 79 -13.61 4.17 6.42
C GLY A 79 -15.00 4.30 5.79
N ILE A 80 -15.99 4.57 6.63
CA ILE A 80 -17.37 4.85 6.22
C ILE A 80 -17.77 6.17 6.86
N TRP A 81 -18.38 7.06 6.08
CA TRP A 81 -18.90 8.33 6.56
C TRP A 81 -20.25 8.65 5.96
N GLU A 82 -21.02 9.43 6.67
CA GLU A 82 -22.30 9.94 6.20
C GLU A 82 -22.12 11.25 5.44
N ILE A 83 -22.80 11.36 4.31
CA ILE A 83 -22.96 12.62 3.57
C ILE A 83 -24.42 13.02 3.65
N LYS A 84 -24.67 14.27 4.04
CA LYS A 84 -25.99 14.88 4.02
C LYS A 84 -26.27 15.35 2.60
N GLU A 85 -27.22 14.75 1.92
CA GLU A 85 -27.65 15.11 0.56
C GLU A 85 -28.93 15.96 0.52
N GLY A 86 -29.39 16.48 1.68
CA GLY A 86 -30.61 17.29 1.79
C GLY A 86 -31.03 17.44 3.25
N PRO A 87 -32.17 18.06 3.53
CA PRO A 87 -32.60 18.31 4.90
C PRO A 87 -32.81 17.03 5.71
N TYR A 88 -33.16 15.91 5.07
CA TYR A 88 -33.47 14.65 5.75
C TYR A 88 -32.80 13.42 5.09
N LEU A 89 -31.96 13.60 4.05
CA LEU A 89 -31.34 12.49 3.34
C LEU A 89 -29.87 12.37 3.71
N TYR A 90 -29.49 11.23 4.23
CA TYR A 90 -28.10 10.86 4.52
C TYR A 90 -27.71 9.69 3.65
N LYS A 91 -26.52 9.77 3.07
CA LYS A 91 -25.93 8.70 2.27
C LYS A 91 -24.62 8.25 2.87
N LEU A 92 -24.50 6.94 3.06
CA LEU A 92 -23.23 6.35 3.48
C LEU A 92 -22.27 6.29 2.28
N LYS A 93 -21.10 6.84 2.44
CA LYS A 93 -19.97 6.66 1.52
C LYS A 93 -18.88 5.84 2.18
N ARG A 94 -18.26 5.00 1.38
CA ARG A 94 -17.13 4.16 1.77
C ARG A 94 -15.87 4.63 1.05
N GLU A 95 -14.73 4.62 1.75
CA GLU A 95 -13.43 4.86 1.14
C GLU A 95 -13.15 3.82 0.04
N MET A 96 -12.57 4.27 -1.05
CA MET A 96 -11.92 3.40 -2.01
C MET A 96 -10.52 3.08 -1.49
N VAL A 97 -10.24 1.82 -1.28
CA VAL A 97 -8.93 1.36 -0.81
C VAL A 97 -8.04 1.02 -2.00
N LEU A 98 -6.83 1.57 -1.97
CA LEU A 98 -5.76 1.26 -2.91
C LEU A 98 -4.61 0.64 -2.13
N LEU A 99 -4.36 -0.67 -2.33
CA LEU A 99 -3.23 -1.39 -1.78
C LEU A 99 -2.07 -1.34 -2.79
N LEU A 100 -0.94 -0.79 -2.37
CA LEU A 100 0.28 -0.76 -3.16
C LEU A 100 1.27 -1.79 -2.59
N GLY A 101 1.52 -2.86 -3.34
CA GLY A 101 2.53 -3.88 -3.03
C GLY A 101 3.90 -3.42 -3.53
N CYS A 102 4.64 -2.71 -2.68
CA CYS A 102 6.02 -2.30 -2.96
C CYS A 102 7.00 -3.27 -2.29
N VAL A 103 6.76 -4.57 -2.46
CA VAL A 103 7.47 -5.65 -1.78
C VAL A 103 8.34 -6.42 -2.77
N ASP A 104 9.46 -6.94 -2.29
CA ASP A 104 10.47 -7.66 -3.09
C ASP A 104 10.42 -9.18 -2.91
N ASN A 105 9.51 -9.70 -2.08
CA ASN A 105 9.36 -11.13 -1.83
C ASN A 105 7.95 -11.65 -2.15
N ASN A 106 7.87 -12.91 -2.57
CA ASN A 106 6.61 -13.52 -3.00
C ASN A 106 5.69 -13.89 -1.81
N LYS A 107 6.25 -14.08 -0.62
CA LYS A 107 5.44 -14.35 0.59
C LYS A 107 4.55 -13.15 0.94
N SER A 108 5.09 -11.93 0.87
CA SER A 108 4.32 -10.69 1.03
C SER A 108 3.34 -10.47 -0.13
N ARG A 109 3.72 -10.79 -1.39
CA ARG A 109 2.79 -10.75 -2.53
C ARG A 109 1.63 -11.71 -2.37
N ARG A 110 1.88 -12.92 -1.85
CA ARG A 110 0.83 -13.89 -1.54
C ARG A 110 -0.13 -13.34 -0.49
N LEU A 111 0.40 -12.73 0.57
CA LEU A 111 -0.42 -12.09 1.61
C LEU A 111 -1.35 -11.00 1.02
N CYS A 112 -0.81 -10.13 0.17
CA CYS A 112 -1.60 -9.12 -0.53
C CYS A 112 -2.66 -9.74 -1.46
N HIS A 113 -2.33 -10.83 -2.15
CA HIS A 113 -3.27 -11.57 -2.98
C HIS A 113 -4.42 -12.18 -2.17
N GLU A 114 -4.12 -12.79 -1.03
CA GLU A 114 -5.14 -13.36 -0.13
C GLU A 114 -6.08 -12.27 0.40
N ALA A 115 -5.53 -11.14 0.83
CA ALA A 115 -6.30 -9.99 1.27
C ALA A 115 -7.18 -9.42 0.13
N PHE A 116 -6.66 -9.36 -1.09
CA PHE A 116 -7.43 -8.98 -2.28
C PHE A 116 -8.61 -9.92 -2.50
N CYS A 117 -8.40 -11.23 -2.45
CA CYS A 117 -9.46 -12.22 -2.67
C CYS A 117 -10.56 -12.18 -1.60
N GLN A 118 -10.28 -11.74 -0.40
CA GLN A 118 -11.23 -11.63 0.70
C GLN A 118 -11.96 -10.28 0.76
N SER A 119 -11.41 -9.25 0.13
CA SER A 119 -12.01 -7.91 0.13
C SER A 119 -13.28 -7.86 -0.70
N GLN A 120 -14.23 -6.97 -0.35
CA GLN A 120 -15.39 -6.68 -1.19
C GLN A 120 -15.01 -5.73 -2.32
N ASP A 121 -14.31 -4.65 -1.98
CA ASP A 121 -13.84 -3.63 -2.91
C ASP A 121 -12.38 -3.33 -2.60
N LEU A 122 -11.49 -3.53 -3.58
CA LEU A 122 -10.06 -3.26 -3.44
C LEU A 122 -9.43 -3.07 -4.82
N VAL A 123 -8.58 -2.07 -4.94
CA VAL A 123 -7.61 -1.97 -6.03
C VAL A 123 -6.25 -2.37 -5.46
N TYR A 124 -5.64 -3.39 -6.04
CA TYR A 124 -4.30 -3.85 -5.65
C TYR A 124 -3.33 -3.65 -6.81
N ILE A 125 -2.34 -2.82 -6.60
CA ILE A 125 -1.26 -2.59 -7.57
C ILE A 125 0.01 -3.21 -6.99
N ASP A 126 0.59 -4.15 -7.72
CA ASP A 126 1.89 -4.74 -7.43
C ASP A 126 2.92 -4.31 -8.45
N SER A 127 4.12 -4.00 -7.99
CA SER A 127 5.25 -3.67 -8.84
C SER A 127 6.42 -4.61 -8.54
N GLY A 128 6.93 -5.23 -9.56
CA GLY A 128 8.15 -6.03 -9.52
C GLY A 128 9.19 -5.45 -10.47
N ASN A 129 10.44 -5.41 -10.05
CA ASN A 129 11.54 -4.99 -10.89
C ASN A 129 12.71 -5.97 -10.76
N GLU A 130 13.37 -6.19 -11.88
CA GLU A 130 14.61 -6.91 -12.02
C GLU A 130 15.69 -5.94 -12.50
N GLU A 131 16.88 -6.45 -12.80
CA GLU A 131 18.02 -5.60 -13.21
C GLU A 131 17.72 -4.79 -14.49
N PHE A 132 17.06 -5.42 -15.47
CA PHE A 132 16.80 -4.84 -16.80
C PHE A 132 15.32 -4.82 -17.18
N SER A 133 14.45 -5.30 -16.32
CA SER A 133 13.02 -5.39 -16.59
C SER A 133 12.18 -5.01 -15.38
N GLY A 134 10.91 -4.72 -15.62
CA GLY A 134 9.96 -4.47 -14.54
C GLY A 134 8.54 -4.68 -15.03
N GLN A 135 7.65 -4.98 -14.11
CA GLN A 135 6.23 -5.12 -14.39
C GLN A 135 5.38 -4.44 -13.33
N VAL A 136 4.22 -3.98 -13.76
CA VAL A 136 3.18 -3.47 -12.86
C VAL A 136 1.89 -4.21 -13.16
N VAL A 137 1.29 -4.79 -12.15
CA VAL A 137 0.02 -5.50 -12.25
C VAL A 137 -1.04 -4.80 -11.40
N CYS A 138 -2.19 -4.52 -11.99
CA CYS A 138 -3.32 -3.90 -11.30
C CYS A 138 -4.50 -4.88 -11.21
N GLY A 139 -4.77 -5.39 -10.01
CA GLY A 139 -5.96 -6.14 -9.68
C GLY A 139 -7.10 -5.22 -9.24
N VAL A 140 -8.32 -5.49 -9.68
CA VAL A 140 -9.51 -4.74 -9.27
C VAL A 140 -10.60 -5.69 -8.83
N ARG A 141 -11.12 -5.46 -7.63
CA ARG A 141 -12.24 -6.20 -7.06
C ARG A 141 -13.37 -5.23 -6.72
N ARG A 142 -14.59 -5.60 -7.08
CA ARG A 142 -15.80 -4.81 -6.82
C ARG A 142 -16.96 -5.73 -6.42
N ASN A 143 -17.64 -5.38 -5.35
CA ASN A 143 -18.78 -6.14 -4.82
C ASN A 143 -18.45 -7.65 -4.68
N GLY A 144 -17.28 -7.98 -4.20
CA GLY A 144 -16.81 -9.35 -4.03
C GLY A 144 -16.46 -10.09 -5.34
N ARG A 145 -16.46 -9.41 -6.50
CA ARG A 145 -16.11 -10.00 -7.79
C ARG A 145 -14.78 -9.43 -8.31
N THR A 146 -13.93 -10.31 -8.82
CA THR A 146 -12.68 -9.91 -9.48
C THR A 146 -12.99 -9.42 -10.89
N ILE A 147 -12.71 -8.13 -11.15
CA ILE A 147 -12.85 -7.49 -12.47
C ILE A 147 -11.54 -7.63 -13.24
N PHE A 148 -10.41 -7.29 -12.60
CA PHE A 148 -9.07 -7.52 -13.14
C PHE A 148 -8.27 -8.39 -12.15
N LYS A 149 -7.54 -9.37 -12.69
CA LYS A 149 -6.76 -10.31 -11.87
C LYS A 149 -5.57 -9.62 -11.22
N PRO A 150 -5.30 -9.86 -9.93
CA PRO A 150 -4.08 -9.42 -9.25
C PRO A 150 -2.88 -10.27 -9.68
N VAL A 151 -1.68 -9.90 -9.25
CA VAL A 151 -0.42 -10.55 -9.64
C VAL A 151 -0.45 -12.06 -9.43
N GLY A 152 -0.91 -12.58 -8.28
CA GLY A 152 -1.01 -14.03 -8.06
C GLY A 152 -2.08 -14.73 -8.92
N GLY A 153 -2.98 -13.99 -9.56
CA GLY A 153 -3.94 -14.53 -10.54
C GLY A 153 -3.40 -14.54 -11.97
N ILE A 154 -2.31 -13.81 -12.24
CA ILE A 154 -1.60 -13.76 -13.53
C ILE A 154 -0.38 -14.67 -13.50
N ALA A 155 0.38 -14.64 -12.40
CA ALA A 155 1.58 -15.44 -12.14
C ALA A 155 1.36 -16.34 -10.90
N PRO A 156 0.64 -17.47 -11.05
CA PRO A 156 0.25 -18.31 -9.91
C PRO A 156 1.42 -19.02 -9.22
N GLU A 157 2.60 -19.05 -9.82
CA GLU A 157 3.85 -19.52 -9.21
C GLU A 157 4.25 -18.72 -7.98
N ILE A 158 3.93 -17.42 -7.93
CA ILE A 158 4.14 -16.53 -6.78
C ILE A 158 3.44 -17.08 -5.52
N LEU A 159 2.26 -17.70 -5.68
CA LEU A 159 1.48 -18.25 -4.58
C LEU A 159 2.10 -19.51 -3.97
N LYS A 160 3.02 -20.16 -4.71
CA LYS A 160 3.70 -21.41 -4.31
C LYS A 160 5.13 -21.16 -3.82
N ALA A 161 5.64 -19.95 -3.95
CA ALA A 161 7.00 -19.62 -3.54
C ALA A 161 7.19 -19.83 -2.02
N GLN A 162 8.38 -20.31 -1.65
CA GLN A 162 8.77 -20.62 -0.27
C GLN A 162 9.70 -19.53 0.29
N ASP A 163 9.50 -18.31 -0.13
CA ASP A 163 10.25 -17.16 0.38
C ASP A 163 10.00 -16.93 1.87
N ARG A 164 10.92 -16.23 2.51
CA ARG A 164 10.77 -15.79 3.90
C ARG A 164 10.22 -14.37 3.95
N PHE A 165 9.61 -14.02 5.06
CA PHE A 165 9.31 -12.62 5.36
C PHE A 165 10.60 -11.85 5.64
N PRO A 166 10.62 -10.51 5.44
CA PRO A 166 11.80 -9.70 5.74
C PRO A 166 12.27 -9.83 7.20
N SER A 167 11.37 -10.05 8.15
CA SER A 167 11.72 -10.26 9.57
C SER A 167 12.41 -11.60 9.84
N GLU A 168 12.38 -12.55 8.88
CA GLU A 168 12.96 -13.89 9.01
C GLU A 168 14.38 -13.98 8.38
N ILE A 169 14.90 -12.86 7.85
CA ILE A 169 16.22 -12.75 7.20
C ILE A 169 17.18 -11.94 8.05
#